data_f9fd1180af6da50840d3dcd274d1f69c
#
_entry.id   f9fd1180af6da50840d3dcd274d1f69c
#
_cell.length_a   1.000
_cell.length_b   1.000
_cell.length_c   1.000
_cell.angle_alpha   90.00
_cell.angle_beta   90.00
_cell.angle_gamma   90.00
#
_symmetry.space_group_name_H-M   'P 1'
#
loop_
_entity.id
_entity.type
_entity.pdbx_description
1 polymer ?
#
loop_
_entity_poly.entity_id
_entity_poly.type
_entity_poly.pdbx_seq_one_letter_code
_entity_poly.pdbx_strand_id
1 'polypeptide(L)'
;MKSKISLVFKKCNEVEKRPALLTYTVAGDSSKKKSLEIINSISDHADIIELGFPHNTPIADGGQIQVSSHRALQNGITLPSIFEIIKSFKKKNKSKPLILMGYFNIIFQYGEINFLKNCKKVGVDGLIVVDLPWPENKKFAKNCKKYFIDFIQLLSPTTPIKRMKKIIKDSHDMVYYISMLSTTGGKLKVSPKKILKNYNIIKKINPLKKVVIGFGITTKTISSLRKADGLVVGSQLCKEITRSITKRQNSVTNLNKMVYKLKNKII
;
A
#
# COMPACT_ATOMS: atom_id res chain seq x y z
N MET A 1 12.10 17.59 9.17
CA MET A 1 12.80 16.59 8.31
C MET A 1 11.77 16.00 7.36
N LYS A 2 12.05 15.92 6.05
CA LYS A 2 11.13 15.27 5.09
C LYS A 2 11.09 13.77 5.36
N SER A 3 9.91 13.15 5.23
CA SER A 3 9.76 11.70 5.41
C SER A 3 10.46 10.94 4.27
N LYS A 4 10.83 9.66 4.49
CA LYS A 4 11.42 8.83 3.43
C LYS A 4 10.47 8.65 2.25
N ILE A 5 9.16 8.60 2.52
CA ILE A 5 8.12 8.54 1.50
C ILE A 5 8.17 9.79 0.61
N SER A 6 8.25 10.99 1.21
CA SER A 6 8.41 12.25 0.47
C SER A 6 9.67 12.28 -0.39
N LEU A 7 10.79 11.77 0.11
CA LEU A 7 12.05 11.73 -0.64
C LEU A 7 11.94 10.83 -1.88
N VAL A 8 11.26 9.69 -1.76
CA VAL A 8 10.98 8.80 -2.90
C VAL A 8 10.15 9.51 -3.97
N PHE A 9 9.06 10.19 -3.57
CA PHE A 9 8.25 10.94 -4.55
C PHE A 9 9.04 12.07 -5.21
N LYS A 10 9.89 12.78 -4.45
CA LYS A 10 10.77 13.78 -5.04
C LYS A 10 11.68 13.17 -6.11
N LYS A 11 12.35 12.06 -5.78
CA LYS A 11 13.21 11.34 -6.73
C LYS A 11 12.43 10.90 -7.98
N CYS A 12 11.31 10.19 -7.79
CA CYS A 12 10.56 9.62 -8.92
C CYS A 12 9.90 10.68 -9.79
N ASN A 13 9.19 11.66 -9.18
CA ASN A 13 8.38 12.60 -9.95
C ASN A 13 9.17 13.81 -10.46
N GLU A 14 10.15 14.30 -9.69
CA GLU A 14 10.85 15.54 -10.03
C GLU A 14 12.15 15.26 -10.79
N VAL A 15 12.88 14.19 -10.46
CA VAL A 15 14.14 13.83 -11.12
C VAL A 15 13.91 12.84 -12.27
N GLU A 16 13.30 11.68 -11.97
CA GLU A 16 13.14 10.60 -12.95
C GLU A 16 11.89 10.78 -13.85
N LYS A 17 11.04 11.78 -13.57
CA LYS A 17 9.85 12.15 -14.36
C LYS A 17 8.87 10.98 -14.59
N ARG A 18 8.73 10.10 -13.63
CA ARG A 18 7.84 8.95 -13.64
C ARG A 18 7.06 8.81 -12.33
N PRO A 19 5.95 8.04 -12.31
CA PRO A 19 5.28 7.71 -11.06
C PRO A 19 6.17 6.82 -10.17
N ALA A 20 5.98 6.94 -8.85
CA ALA A 20 6.52 5.94 -7.92
C ALA A 20 5.77 4.62 -8.09
N LEU A 21 6.48 3.49 -8.10
CA LEU A 21 5.90 2.15 -8.08
C LEU A 21 5.81 1.64 -6.65
N LEU A 22 4.59 1.43 -6.17
CA LEU A 22 4.31 0.81 -4.89
C LEU A 22 3.83 -0.63 -5.12
N THR A 23 4.26 -1.55 -4.26
CA THR A 23 3.87 -2.96 -4.35
C THR A 23 3.26 -3.41 -3.03
N TYR A 24 2.07 -4.02 -3.09
CA TYR A 24 1.39 -4.55 -1.93
C TYR A 24 1.41 -6.08 -1.93
N THR A 25 1.77 -6.67 -0.78
CA THR A 25 1.63 -8.10 -0.49
C THR A 25 1.15 -8.29 0.95
N VAL A 26 0.53 -9.44 1.26
CA VAL A 26 0.10 -9.76 2.62
C VAL A 26 1.24 -10.43 3.38
N ALA A 27 1.53 -9.95 4.58
CA ALA A 27 2.54 -10.54 5.46
C ALA A 27 2.16 -11.97 5.85
N GLY A 28 3.11 -12.90 5.71
CA GLY A 28 2.88 -14.31 6.04
C GLY A 28 2.16 -15.11 4.97
N ASP A 29 1.79 -14.52 3.83
CA ASP A 29 1.25 -15.27 2.70
C ASP A 29 2.30 -16.31 2.24
N SER A 30 1.90 -17.57 2.17
CA SER A 30 2.73 -18.79 2.03
C SER A 30 3.50 -19.18 3.29
N SER A 31 4.28 -18.30 3.89
CA SER A 31 4.97 -18.44 5.18
C SER A 31 5.67 -17.14 5.56
N LYS A 32 6.08 -17.01 6.84
CA LYS A 32 6.88 -15.87 7.32
C LYS A 32 8.19 -15.71 6.52
N LYS A 33 8.93 -16.81 6.31
CA LYS A 33 10.19 -16.82 5.53
C LYS A 33 9.95 -16.39 4.09
N LYS A 34 8.94 -16.99 3.43
CA LYS A 34 8.62 -16.70 2.04
C LYS A 34 8.17 -15.25 1.84
N SER A 35 7.37 -14.72 2.76
CA SER A 35 6.95 -13.31 2.75
C SER A 35 8.17 -12.36 2.79
N LEU A 36 9.15 -12.63 3.65
CA LEU A 36 10.39 -11.84 3.71
C LEU A 36 11.21 -11.95 2.41
N GLU A 37 11.35 -13.16 1.85
CA GLU A 37 12.04 -13.37 0.58
C GLU A 37 11.37 -12.58 -0.57
N ILE A 38 10.04 -12.59 -0.63
CA ILE A 38 9.26 -11.85 -1.63
C ILE A 38 9.52 -10.35 -1.52
N ILE A 39 9.32 -9.75 -0.33
CA ILE A 39 9.47 -8.29 -0.19
C ILE A 39 10.92 -7.83 -0.41
N ASN A 40 11.92 -8.64 -0.06
CA ASN A 40 13.31 -8.33 -0.40
C ASN A 40 13.50 -8.33 -1.92
N SER A 41 13.04 -9.36 -2.61
CA SER A 41 13.23 -9.53 -4.05
C SER A 41 12.53 -8.45 -4.88
N ILE A 42 11.26 -8.12 -4.55
CA ILE A 42 10.53 -7.07 -5.28
C ILE A 42 11.01 -5.66 -4.95
N SER A 43 11.69 -5.46 -3.82
CA SER A 43 12.22 -4.15 -3.42
C SER A 43 13.31 -3.62 -4.35
N ASP A 44 13.93 -4.48 -5.16
CA ASP A 44 14.92 -4.08 -6.17
C ASP A 44 14.29 -3.19 -7.26
N HIS A 45 13.00 -3.39 -7.54
CA HIS A 45 12.27 -2.71 -8.59
C HIS A 45 11.18 -1.78 -8.06
N ALA A 46 10.60 -2.05 -6.89
CA ALA A 46 9.61 -1.19 -6.26
C ALA A 46 10.28 0.03 -5.61
N ASP A 47 9.60 1.18 -5.63
CA ASP A 47 10.07 2.38 -4.96
C ASP A 47 9.65 2.42 -3.48
N ILE A 48 8.46 1.89 -3.17
CA ILE A 48 7.89 1.76 -1.82
C ILE A 48 7.29 0.37 -1.67
N ILE A 49 7.48 -0.25 -0.52
CA ILE A 49 6.84 -1.53 -0.16
C ILE A 49 5.62 -1.26 0.70
N GLU A 50 4.48 -1.80 0.32
CA GLU A 50 3.29 -1.91 1.16
C GLU A 50 3.14 -3.34 1.64
N LEU A 51 3.03 -3.54 2.95
CA LEU A 51 2.88 -4.84 3.58
C LEU A 51 1.56 -4.87 4.36
N GLY A 52 0.64 -5.75 3.97
CA GLY A 52 -0.64 -5.93 4.65
C GLY A 52 -0.49 -6.80 5.89
N PHE A 53 -1.08 -6.41 7.03
CA PHE A 53 -1.35 -7.34 8.12
C PHE A 53 -2.75 -7.92 7.94
N PRO A 54 -2.88 -9.27 7.91
CA PRO A 54 -4.13 -9.92 7.54
C PRO A 54 -5.22 -9.72 8.61
N HIS A 55 -6.48 -9.72 8.16
CA HIS A 55 -7.66 -9.69 8.99
C HIS A 55 -8.59 -10.86 8.59
N ASN A 56 -9.34 -11.42 9.55
CA ASN A 56 -10.27 -12.53 9.30
C ASN A 56 -11.51 -12.11 8.50
N THR A 57 -11.91 -10.84 8.59
CA THR A 57 -13.08 -10.28 7.90
C THR A 57 -12.68 -9.04 7.08
N PRO A 58 -11.87 -9.21 5.99
CA PRO A 58 -11.26 -8.10 5.26
C PRO A 58 -12.25 -7.50 4.24
N ILE A 59 -13.31 -6.85 4.71
CA ILE A 59 -14.44 -6.35 3.90
C ILE A 59 -14.05 -5.28 2.87
N ALA A 60 -12.97 -4.54 3.10
CA ALA A 60 -12.47 -3.52 2.18
C ALA A 60 -11.55 -4.10 1.09
N ASP A 61 -11.14 -5.37 1.21
CA ASP A 61 -10.19 -6.00 0.32
C ASP A 61 -10.86 -6.76 -0.82
N GLY A 62 -10.22 -6.75 -2.00
CA GLY A 62 -10.64 -7.59 -3.12
C GLY A 62 -10.30 -9.07 -2.91
N GLY A 63 -11.04 -9.98 -3.59
CA GLY A 63 -10.97 -11.43 -3.35
C GLY A 63 -9.55 -12.05 -3.38
N GLN A 64 -8.63 -11.51 -4.19
CA GLN A 64 -7.23 -12.02 -4.21
C GLN A 64 -6.47 -11.68 -2.93
N ILE A 65 -6.73 -10.50 -2.35
CA ILE A 65 -6.15 -10.08 -1.07
C ILE A 65 -6.79 -10.87 0.07
N GLN A 66 -8.12 -11.09 0.02
CA GLN A 66 -8.84 -11.94 0.99
C GLN A 66 -8.26 -13.36 1.04
N VAL A 67 -8.02 -13.98 -0.13
CA VAL A 67 -7.40 -15.32 -0.22
C VAL A 67 -5.98 -15.31 0.36
N SER A 68 -5.18 -14.28 0.09
CA SER A 68 -3.84 -14.12 0.68
C SER A 68 -3.89 -13.93 2.19
N SER A 69 -4.83 -13.13 2.70
CA SER A 69 -5.03 -12.90 4.13
C SER A 69 -5.46 -14.19 4.85
N HIS A 70 -6.39 -14.94 4.26
CA HIS A 70 -6.83 -16.23 4.81
C HIS A 70 -5.65 -17.21 4.92
N ARG A 71 -4.84 -17.39 3.85
CA ARG A 71 -3.64 -18.25 3.92
C ARG A 71 -2.65 -17.80 4.98
N ALA A 72 -2.42 -16.48 5.09
CA ALA A 72 -1.51 -15.96 6.11
C ALA A 72 -1.99 -16.26 7.53
N LEU A 73 -3.29 -16.12 7.80
CA LEU A 73 -3.89 -16.48 9.09
C LEU A 73 -3.81 -17.98 9.37
N GLN A 74 -4.08 -18.83 8.37
CA GLN A 74 -3.91 -20.28 8.48
C GLN A 74 -2.46 -20.68 8.79
N ASN A 75 -1.49 -19.91 8.31
CA ASN A 75 -0.06 -20.10 8.61
C ASN A 75 0.34 -19.54 9.99
N GLY A 76 -0.61 -19.09 10.82
CA GLY A 76 -0.38 -18.61 12.18
C GLY A 76 0.36 -17.27 12.25
N ILE A 77 0.24 -16.40 11.22
CA ILE A 77 0.89 -15.09 11.26
C ILE A 77 0.27 -14.19 12.34
N THR A 78 1.11 -13.51 13.09
CA THR A 78 0.73 -12.58 14.17
C THR A 78 1.42 -11.24 13.99
N LEU A 79 0.94 -10.17 14.65
CA LEU A 79 1.61 -8.86 14.61
C LEU A 79 3.09 -8.92 15.04
N PRO A 80 3.48 -9.62 16.14
CA PRO A 80 4.89 -9.82 16.46
C PRO A 80 5.70 -10.43 15.33
N SER A 81 5.18 -11.46 14.66
CA SER A 81 5.81 -12.09 13.50
C SER A 81 5.97 -11.11 12.33
N ILE A 82 4.98 -10.24 12.10
CA ILE A 82 5.04 -9.19 11.07
C ILE A 82 6.12 -8.16 11.39
N PHE A 83 6.22 -7.73 12.66
CA PHE A 83 7.29 -6.84 13.09
C PHE A 83 8.69 -7.47 12.89
N GLU A 84 8.83 -8.77 13.08
CA GLU A 84 10.10 -9.46 12.79
C GLU A 84 10.42 -9.51 11.28
N ILE A 85 9.40 -9.71 10.41
CA ILE A 85 9.57 -9.60 8.96
C ILE A 85 10.07 -8.20 8.59
N ILE A 86 9.43 -7.15 9.10
CA ILE A 86 9.78 -5.76 8.82
C ILE A 86 11.19 -5.44 9.33
N LYS A 87 11.51 -5.85 10.56
CA LYS A 87 12.85 -5.66 11.15
C LYS A 87 13.94 -6.32 10.28
N SER A 88 13.69 -7.54 9.81
CA SER A 88 14.62 -8.29 8.96
C SER A 88 14.75 -7.63 7.58
N PHE A 89 13.65 -7.17 6.98
CA PHE A 89 13.66 -6.40 5.74
C PHE A 89 14.48 -5.11 5.88
N LYS A 90 14.24 -4.33 6.94
CA LYS A 90 14.90 -3.05 7.17
C LYS A 90 16.41 -3.17 7.48
N LYS A 91 16.87 -4.31 7.98
CA LYS A 91 18.33 -4.56 8.14
C LYS A 91 19.06 -4.46 6.79
N LYS A 92 18.47 -4.97 5.71
CA LYS A 92 19.04 -4.95 4.36
C LYS A 92 18.63 -3.71 3.55
N ASN A 93 17.46 -3.15 3.81
CA ASN A 93 16.81 -2.11 3.02
C ASN A 93 16.50 -0.86 3.86
N LYS A 94 17.49 -0.28 4.55
CA LYS A 94 17.33 0.84 5.51
C LYS A 94 16.64 2.08 4.89
N SER A 95 16.98 2.40 3.64
CA SER A 95 16.47 3.58 2.93
C SER A 95 15.11 3.35 2.24
N LYS A 96 14.74 2.08 1.97
CA LYS A 96 13.48 1.72 1.28
C LYS A 96 12.29 2.00 2.20
N PRO A 97 11.34 2.89 1.82
CA PRO A 97 10.14 3.09 2.64
C PRO A 97 9.27 1.84 2.68
N LEU A 98 8.70 1.59 3.86
CA LEU A 98 7.72 0.54 4.07
C LEU A 98 6.47 1.12 4.71
N ILE A 99 5.33 0.89 4.08
CA ILE A 99 3.99 1.24 4.56
C ILE A 99 3.35 -0.06 5.07
N LEU A 100 2.81 -0.01 6.28
CA LEU A 100 2.02 -1.11 6.84
C LEU A 100 0.53 -0.80 6.65
N MET A 101 -0.25 -1.77 6.17
CA MET A 101 -1.66 -1.57 5.85
C MET A 101 -2.53 -2.64 6.48
N GLY A 102 -3.69 -2.24 7.05
CA GLY A 102 -4.65 -3.21 7.60
C GLY A 102 -5.81 -2.54 8.32
N TYR A 103 -6.41 -3.26 9.28
CA TYR A 103 -7.66 -2.92 9.94
C TYR A 103 -7.44 -2.42 11.36
N PHE A 104 -8.25 -1.43 11.77
CA PHE A 104 -8.09 -0.75 13.06
C PHE A 104 -8.31 -1.69 14.26
N ASN A 105 -9.24 -2.64 14.16
CA ASN A 105 -9.52 -3.56 15.26
C ASN A 105 -8.26 -4.30 15.74
N ILE A 106 -7.39 -4.74 14.83
CA ILE A 106 -6.13 -5.42 15.20
C ILE A 106 -5.19 -4.46 15.95
N ILE A 107 -5.12 -3.20 15.51
CA ILE A 107 -4.33 -2.16 16.17
C ILE A 107 -4.89 -1.86 17.56
N PHE A 108 -6.21 -1.76 17.68
CA PHE A 108 -6.92 -1.49 18.92
C PHE A 108 -6.67 -2.59 19.96
N GLN A 109 -6.83 -3.87 19.56
CA GLN A 109 -6.59 -5.03 20.43
C GLN A 109 -5.13 -5.15 20.87
N TYR A 110 -4.18 -4.77 20.02
CA TYR A 110 -2.75 -4.76 20.37
C TYR A 110 -2.39 -3.57 21.30
N GLY A 111 -3.24 -2.56 21.35
CA GLY A 111 -3.01 -1.27 22.01
C GLY A 111 -2.32 -0.28 21.08
N GLU A 112 -3.01 0.81 20.71
CA GLU A 112 -2.57 1.82 19.72
C GLU A 112 -1.14 2.30 19.97
N ILE A 113 -0.81 2.64 21.22
CA ILE A 113 0.51 3.19 21.57
C ILE A 113 1.61 2.13 21.46
N ASN A 114 1.34 0.89 21.90
CA ASN A 114 2.27 -0.22 21.78
C ASN A 114 2.53 -0.59 20.32
N PHE A 115 1.48 -0.57 19.50
CA PHE A 115 1.58 -0.77 18.06
C PHE A 115 2.49 0.28 17.43
N LEU A 116 2.28 1.56 17.70
CA LEU A 116 3.08 2.66 17.13
C LEU A 116 4.54 2.62 17.61
N LYS A 117 4.78 2.28 18.89
CA LYS A 117 6.14 2.07 19.43
C LYS A 117 6.88 0.96 18.66
N ASN A 118 6.20 -0.18 18.43
CA ASN A 118 6.78 -1.28 17.68
C ASN A 118 6.97 -0.92 16.20
N CYS A 119 6.02 -0.27 15.56
CA CYS A 119 6.17 0.22 14.18
C CYS A 119 7.42 1.11 14.03
N LYS A 120 7.61 2.08 14.94
CA LYS A 120 8.81 2.93 14.95
C LYS A 120 10.09 2.11 15.14
N LYS A 121 10.10 1.20 16.14
CA LYS A 121 11.25 0.35 16.47
C LYS A 121 11.73 -0.49 15.29
N VAL A 122 10.80 -1.02 14.49
CA VAL A 122 11.14 -1.87 13.34
C VAL A 122 11.32 -1.10 12.03
N GLY A 123 11.00 0.20 12.02
CA GLY A 123 11.25 1.08 10.88
C GLY A 123 10.08 1.18 9.88
N VAL A 124 8.84 1.08 10.33
CA VAL A 124 7.65 1.42 9.52
C VAL A 124 7.67 2.92 9.26
N ASP A 125 7.53 3.33 8.00
CA ASP A 125 7.56 4.73 7.57
C ASP A 125 6.15 5.31 7.40
N GLY A 126 5.14 4.48 7.12
CA GLY A 126 3.75 4.92 6.93
C GLY A 126 2.73 3.87 7.34
N LEU A 127 1.50 4.32 7.61
CA LEU A 127 0.35 3.48 7.96
C LEU A 127 -0.86 3.83 7.11
N ILE A 128 -1.54 2.78 6.60
CA ILE A 128 -2.88 2.85 6.02
C ILE A 128 -3.80 2.02 6.89
N VAL A 129 -4.86 2.63 7.44
CA VAL A 129 -5.89 1.94 8.21
C VAL A 129 -7.19 2.06 7.44
N VAL A 130 -7.64 0.94 6.87
CA VAL A 130 -8.66 0.94 5.81
C VAL A 130 -10.08 1.24 6.32
N ASP A 131 -10.35 0.94 7.59
CA ASP A 131 -11.63 1.08 8.28
C ASP A 131 -11.66 2.22 9.31
N LEU A 132 -10.65 3.08 9.34
CA LEU A 132 -10.60 4.25 10.22
C LEU A 132 -10.66 5.56 9.40
N PRO A 133 -11.86 6.01 8.99
CA PRO A 133 -12.01 7.17 8.10
C PRO A 133 -11.81 8.51 8.82
N TRP A 134 -11.67 9.57 8.02
CA TRP A 134 -11.72 10.95 8.53
C TRP A 134 -13.19 11.32 8.88
N PRO A 135 -13.51 11.99 10.01
CA PRO A 135 -12.59 12.62 10.97
C PRO A 135 -12.17 11.71 12.15
N GLU A 136 -12.68 10.49 12.28
CA GLU A 136 -12.48 9.57 13.40
C GLU A 136 -10.98 9.23 13.59
N ASN A 137 -10.23 9.20 12.50
CA ASN A 137 -8.79 8.90 12.52
C ASN A 137 -7.91 10.04 13.09
N LYS A 138 -8.43 11.24 13.35
CA LYS A 138 -7.60 12.40 13.74
C LYS A 138 -6.74 12.17 14.98
N LYS A 139 -7.31 11.52 16.01
CA LYS A 139 -6.56 11.18 17.23
C LYS A 139 -5.41 10.22 16.94
N PHE A 140 -5.69 9.16 16.20
CA PHE A 140 -4.70 8.16 15.83
C PHE A 140 -3.62 8.74 14.90
N ALA A 141 -4.00 9.51 13.88
CA ALA A 141 -3.08 10.21 12.99
C ALA A 141 -2.14 11.18 13.73
N LYS A 142 -2.67 11.91 14.74
CA LYS A 142 -1.84 12.75 15.62
C LYS A 142 -0.82 11.91 16.40
N ASN A 143 -1.20 10.73 16.86
CA ASN A 143 -0.28 9.81 17.53
C ASN A 143 0.76 9.27 16.55
N CYS A 144 0.39 8.86 15.33
CA CYS A 144 1.35 8.45 14.29
C CYS A 144 2.44 9.50 14.08
N LYS A 145 2.06 10.79 13.98
CA LYS A 145 3.02 11.89 13.82
C LYS A 145 4.05 11.97 14.96
N LYS A 146 3.64 11.71 16.23
CA LYS A 146 4.57 11.68 17.37
C LYS A 146 5.63 10.58 17.25
N TYR A 147 5.32 9.51 16.53
CA TYR A 147 6.23 8.40 16.27
C TYR A 147 6.95 8.51 14.91
N PHE A 148 6.80 9.64 14.20
CA PHE A 148 7.38 9.87 12.87
C PHE A 148 6.90 8.87 11.82
N ILE A 149 5.62 8.49 11.90
CA ILE A 149 4.96 7.58 10.97
C ILE A 149 3.92 8.40 10.19
N ASP A 150 3.99 8.37 8.87
CA ASP A 150 3.01 9.04 8.01
C ASP A 150 1.68 8.29 8.04
N PHE A 151 0.61 8.90 8.55
CA PHE A 151 -0.74 8.36 8.43
C PHE A 151 -1.32 8.74 7.07
N ILE A 152 -1.55 7.74 6.22
CA ILE A 152 -1.96 7.93 4.82
C ILE A 152 -3.48 7.88 4.74
N GLN A 153 -4.07 9.00 4.33
CA GLN A 153 -5.52 9.15 4.19
C GLN A 153 -6.01 8.52 2.89
N LEU A 154 -7.17 7.87 2.98
CA LEU A 154 -7.85 7.27 1.82
C LEU A 154 -8.89 8.23 1.22
N LEU A 155 -8.94 8.27 -0.10
CA LEU A 155 -9.95 8.95 -0.88
C LEU A 155 -10.61 7.96 -1.83
N SER A 156 -11.91 8.08 -2.05
CA SER A 156 -12.67 7.24 -2.97
C SER A 156 -13.39 8.09 -4.02
N PRO A 157 -13.88 7.48 -5.12
CA PRO A 157 -14.70 8.17 -6.13
C PRO A 157 -15.97 8.77 -5.55
N THR A 158 -16.46 8.26 -4.43
CA THR A 158 -17.67 8.73 -3.74
C THR A 158 -17.40 9.80 -2.68
N THR A 159 -16.14 10.16 -2.44
CA THR A 159 -15.80 11.20 -1.46
C THR A 159 -16.23 12.58 -1.98
N PRO A 160 -17.19 13.27 -1.34
CA PRO A 160 -17.63 14.60 -1.76
C PRO A 160 -16.47 15.60 -1.73
N ILE A 161 -16.44 16.56 -2.66
CA ILE A 161 -15.35 17.55 -2.79
C ILE A 161 -15.14 18.33 -1.48
N LYS A 162 -16.19 18.71 -0.78
CA LYS A 162 -16.11 19.42 0.52
C LYS A 162 -15.35 18.57 1.56
N ARG A 163 -15.62 17.25 1.63
CA ARG A 163 -14.93 16.31 2.52
C ARG A 163 -13.50 16.05 2.05
N MET A 164 -13.30 15.89 0.73
CA MET A 164 -11.99 15.71 0.12
C MET A 164 -11.01 16.84 0.46
N LYS A 165 -11.44 18.10 0.37
CA LYS A 165 -10.65 19.28 0.77
C LYS A 165 -10.18 19.19 2.22
N LYS A 166 -11.04 18.77 3.15
CA LYS A 166 -10.70 18.60 4.57
C LYS A 166 -9.71 17.46 4.78
N ILE A 167 -9.92 16.29 4.16
CA ILE A 167 -9.02 15.15 4.23
C ILE A 167 -7.63 15.52 3.70
N ILE A 168 -7.55 16.19 2.54
CA ILE A 168 -6.28 16.60 1.93
C ILE A 168 -5.53 17.60 2.83
N LYS A 169 -6.24 18.55 3.46
CA LYS A 169 -5.67 19.51 4.41
C LYS A 169 -5.05 18.80 5.61
N ASP A 170 -5.74 17.81 6.17
CA ASP A 170 -5.32 17.07 7.37
C ASP A 170 -4.36 15.91 7.08
N SER A 171 -4.12 15.59 5.79
CA SER A 171 -3.22 14.49 5.41
C SER A 171 -1.76 14.91 5.43
N HIS A 172 -0.86 13.92 5.61
CA HIS A 172 0.57 14.09 5.38
C HIS A 172 0.87 14.33 3.89
N ASP A 173 2.09 14.08 3.43
CA ASP A 173 2.54 14.39 2.06
C ASP A 173 1.80 13.60 0.97
N MET A 174 1.27 12.43 1.31
CA MET A 174 0.64 11.51 0.38
C MET A 174 -0.83 11.24 0.77
N VAL A 175 -1.69 11.11 -0.25
CA VAL A 175 -3.03 10.51 -0.11
C VAL A 175 -3.15 9.32 -1.07
N TYR A 176 -3.93 8.34 -0.66
CA TYR A 176 -4.19 7.13 -1.44
C TYR A 176 -5.59 7.21 -2.07
N TYR A 177 -5.67 7.24 -3.39
CA TYR A 177 -6.93 7.26 -4.12
C TYR A 177 -7.32 5.84 -4.54
N ILE A 178 -8.41 5.35 -3.97
CA ILE A 178 -9.03 4.07 -4.33
C ILE A 178 -9.79 4.28 -5.65
N SER A 179 -9.27 3.72 -6.76
CA SER A 179 -9.79 4.03 -8.09
C SER A 179 -11.05 3.25 -8.50
N MET A 180 -11.45 2.27 -7.70
CA MET A 180 -12.61 1.41 -7.99
C MET A 180 -13.59 1.38 -6.81
N LEU A 181 -14.88 1.42 -7.15
CA LEU A 181 -15.95 0.98 -6.26
C LEU A 181 -16.16 -0.52 -6.54
N SER A 182 -15.49 -1.38 -5.82
CA SER A 182 -15.73 -2.81 -5.87
C SER A 182 -16.60 -3.20 -4.68
N THR A 183 -17.88 -3.25 -4.87
CA THR A 183 -18.72 -4.12 -4.06
C THR A 183 -18.55 -5.55 -4.55
N THR A 184 -18.55 -6.50 -3.64
CA THR A 184 -18.50 -7.94 -3.85
C THR A 184 -19.22 -8.38 -5.14
N GLY A 185 -18.47 -8.84 -6.15
CA GLY A 185 -19.01 -9.48 -7.36
C GLY A 185 -19.20 -8.61 -8.61
N GLY A 186 -19.06 -7.29 -8.53
CA GLY A 186 -19.28 -6.39 -9.68
C GLY A 186 -18.01 -6.06 -10.46
N LYS A 187 -17.93 -6.47 -11.73
CA LYS A 187 -16.87 -6.06 -12.68
C LYS A 187 -17.14 -4.65 -13.24
N LEU A 188 -17.29 -3.63 -12.43
CA LEU A 188 -17.29 -2.26 -12.93
C LEU A 188 -15.83 -1.84 -13.22
N LYS A 189 -15.41 -2.08 -14.45
CA LYS A 189 -14.12 -1.61 -14.99
C LYS A 189 -14.17 -0.09 -15.15
N VAL A 190 -13.64 0.62 -14.20
CA VAL A 190 -13.45 2.08 -14.35
C VAL A 190 -12.33 2.31 -15.37
N SER A 191 -12.60 3.08 -16.42
CA SER A 191 -11.59 3.36 -17.44
C SER A 191 -10.43 4.20 -16.89
N PRO A 192 -9.20 4.03 -17.39
CA PRO A 192 -8.06 4.87 -16.99
C PRO A 192 -8.33 6.37 -17.13
N LYS A 193 -9.09 6.78 -18.15
CA LYS A 193 -9.50 8.17 -18.38
C LYS A 193 -10.33 8.72 -17.21
N LYS A 194 -11.28 7.94 -16.68
CA LYS A 194 -12.12 8.33 -15.53
C LYS A 194 -11.28 8.38 -14.23
N ILE A 195 -10.34 7.46 -14.06
CA ILE A 195 -9.41 7.46 -12.92
C ILE A 195 -8.56 8.73 -12.93
N LEU A 196 -7.95 9.09 -14.08
CA LEU A 196 -7.15 10.29 -14.23
C LEU A 196 -7.99 11.58 -14.09
N LYS A 197 -9.26 11.59 -14.50
CA LYS A 197 -10.16 12.72 -14.24
C LYS A 197 -10.28 12.98 -12.72
N ASN A 198 -10.51 11.96 -11.93
CA ASN A 198 -10.62 12.10 -10.47
C ASN A 198 -9.26 12.45 -9.82
N TYR A 199 -8.17 11.86 -10.28
CA TYR A 199 -6.81 12.26 -9.88
C TYR A 199 -6.60 13.77 -10.10
N ASN A 200 -6.97 14.30 -11.27
CA ASN A 200 -6.85 15.72 -11.58
C ASN A 200 -7.71 16.61 -10.68
N ILE A 201 -8.89 16.14 -10.24
CA ILE A 201 -9.71 16.87 -9.26
C ILE A 201 -8.94 17.01 -7.92
N ILE A 202 -8.32 15.93 -7.46
CA ILE A 202 -7.51 15.95 -6.23
C ILE A 202 -6.33 16.92 -6.39
N LYS A 203 -5.62 16.86 -7.51
CA LYS A 203 -4.50 17.76 -7.82
C LYS A 203 -4.91 19.23 -7.94
N LYS A 204 -6.13 19.53 -8.41
CA LYS A 204 -6.68 20.91 -8.42
C LYS A 204 -6.92 21.44 -7.00
N ILE A 205 -7.26 20.57 -6.04
CA ILE A 205 -7.44 20.98 -4.63
C ILE A 205 -6.08 21.32 -4.00
N ASN A 206 -5.07 20.50 -4.24
CA ASN A 206 -3.70 20.75 -3.77
C ASN A 206 -2.68 20.16 -4.76
N PRO A 207 -2.05 21.00 -5.62
CA PRO A 207 -1.09 20.54 -6.63
C PRO A 207 0.16 19.86 -6.04
N LEU A 208 0.56 20.25 -4.83
CA LEU A 208 1.76 19.70 -4.18
C LEU A 208 1.51 18.34 -3.51
N LYS A 209 0.25 18.02 -3.21
CA LYS A 209 -0.12 16.75 -2.60
C LYS A 209 0.22 15.60 -3.53
N LYS A 210 0.98 14.62 -3.05
CA LYS A 210 1.25 13.39 -3.80
C LYS A 210 0.04 12.47 -3.75
N VAL A 211 -0.43 12.05 -4.91
CA VAL A 211 -1.64 11.22 -5.06
C VAL A 211 -1.25 9.87 -5.65
N VAL A 212 -1.41 8.84 -4.86
CA VAL A 212 -1.16 7.46 -5.27
C VAL A 212 -2.47 6.82 -5.69
N ILE A 213 -2.48 6.18 -6.86
CA ILE A 213 -3.64 5.45 -7.36
C ILE A 213 -3.47 3.97 -7.02
N GLY A 214 -4.42 3.42 -6.29
CA GLY A 214 -4.53 1.98 -6.00
C GLY A 214 -5.78 1.37 -6.60
N PHE A 215 -5.83 0.04 -6.63
CA PHE A 215 -6.87 -0.81 -7.20
C PHE A 215 -6.91 -0.83 -8.75
N GLY A 216 -7.06 -2.03 -9.30
CA GLY A 216 -7.17 -2.24 -10.75
C GLY A 216 -5.88 -2.01 -11.56
N ILE A 217 -4.76 -1.72 -10.90
CA ILE A 217 -3.47 -1.56 -11.56
C ILE A 217 -2.90 -2.94 -11.91
N THR A 218 -2.61 -3.12 -13.19
CA THR A 218 -2.08 -4.37 -13.74
C THR A 218 -1.02 -4.06 -14.78
N THR A 219 -0.31 -5.08 -15.26
CA THR A 219 0.61 -4.96 -16.39
C THR A 219 -0.05 -4.43 -17.67
N LYS A 220 -1.39 -4.51 -17.78
CA LYS A 220 -2.15 -3.99 -18.94
C LYS A 220 -2.54 -2.52 -18.78
N THR A 221 -2.79 -2.06 -17.56
CA THR A 221 -3.35 -0.72 -17.28
C THR A 221 -2.33 0.30 -16.80
N ILE A 222 -1.18 -0.15 -16.27
CA ILE A 222 -0.21 0.71 -15.60
C ILE A 222 0.32 1.85 -16.48
N SER A 223 0.64 1.57 -17.74
CA SER A 223 1.15 2.59 -18.68
C SER A 223 0.16 3.72 -18.95
N SER A 224 -1.16 3.41 -18.95
CA SER A 224 -2.21 4.41 -19.14
C SER A 224 -2.36 5.38 -17.96
N LEU A 225 -1.78 5.04 -16.81
CA LEU A 225 -1.87 5.83 -15.57
C LEU A 225 -0.55 6.49 -15.17
N ARG A 226 0.48 6.44 -16.03
CA ARG A 226 1.82 6.97 -15.73
C ARG A 226 1.90 8.47 -15.43
N LYS A 227 0.80 9.22 -15.64
CA LYS A 227 0.68 10.64 -15.27
C LYS A 227 0.41 10.86 -13.77
N ALA A 228 0.11 9.79 -13.01
CA ALA A 228 -0.10 9.89 -11.56
C ALA A 228 1.24 10.10 -10.81
N ASP A 229 1.19 10.58 -9.55
CA ASP A 229 2.39 10.68 -8.73
C ASP A 229 2.91 9.29 -8.30
N GLY A 230 2.00 8.32 -8.10
CA GLY A 230 2.37 6.94 -7.76
C GLY A 230 1.27 5.94 -8.12
N LEU A 231 1.66 4.69 -8.30
CA LEU A 231 0.80 3.57 -8.69
C LEU A 231 1.05 2.38 -7.78
N VAL A 232 -0.03 1.80 -7.21
CA VAL A 232 0.05 0.62 -6.36
C VAL A 232 -0.43 -0.62 -7.09
N VAL A 233 0.39 -1.66 -7.06
CA VAL A 233 0.04 -2.98 -7.58
C VAL A 233 -0.06 -3.96 -6.40
N GLY A 234 -1.27 -4.42 -6.09
CA GLY A 234 -1.54 -5.34 -4.98
C GLY A 234 -2.19 -6.63 -5.45
N SER A 235 -3.46 -6.59 -5.80
CA SER A 235 -4.26 -7.79 -6.15
C SER A 235 -3.60 -8.67 -7.23
N GLN A 236 -2.87 -8.07 -8.18
CA GLN A 236 -2.15 -8.84 -9.20
C GLN A 236 -0.96 -9.61 -8.60
N LEU A 237 -0.25 -9.04 -7.61
CA LEU A 237 0.84 -9.73 -6.93
C LEU A 237 0.31 -10.87 -6.06
N CYS A 238 -0.76 -10.62 -5.29
CA CYS A 238 -1.43 -11.67 -4.49
C CYS A 238 -1.95 -12.81 -5.39
N LYS A 239 -2.53 -12.49 -6.55
CA LYS A 239 -2.93 -13.49 -7.55
C LYS A 239 -1.75 -14.32 -8.06
N GLU A 240 -0.59 -13.70 -8.30
CA GLU A 240 0.59 -14.42 -8.76
C GLU A 240 1.17 -15.32 -7.66
N ILE A 241 1.12 -14.89 -6.37
CA ILE A 241 1.47 -15.77 -5.26
C ILE A 241 0.56 -16.99 -5.26
N THR A 242 -0.76 -16.80 -5.33
CA THR A 242 -1.74 -17.91 -5.40
C THR A 242 -1.44 -18.84 -6.57
N ARG A 243 -1.21 -18.29 -7.77
CA ARG A 243 -0.88 -19.07 -8.97
C ARG A 243 0.41 -19.88 -8.78
N SER A 244 1.44 -19.26 -8.20
CA SER A 244 2.73 -19.92 -7.98
C SER A 244 2.60 -21.07 -6.99
N ILE A 245 1.81 -20.91 -5.92
CA ILE A 245 1.53 -21.99 -4.95
C ILE A 245 0.82 -23.14 -5.64
N THR A 246 -0.30 -22.87 -6.34
CA THR A 246 -1.10 -23.89 -7.03
C THR A 246 -0.28 -24.66 -8.08
N LYS A 247 0.62 -23.98 -8.79
CA LYS A 247 1.47 -24.59 -9.82
C LYS A 247 2.81 -25.10 -9.28
N ARG A 248 3.05 -25.07 -7.97
CA ARG A 248 4.32 -25.46 -7.33
C ARG A 248 5.55 -24.73 -7.94
N GLN A 249 5.36 -23.45 -8.31
CA GLN A 249 6.40 -22.59 -8.88
C GLN A 249 7.02 -21.68 -7.83
N ASN A 250 8.20 -21.12 -8.11
CA ASN A 250 8.86 -20.18 -7.24
C ASN A 250 8.18 -18.79 -7.30
N SER A 251 7.40 -18.45 -6.27
CA SER A 251 6.70 -17.16 -6.16
C SER A 251 7.65 -15.97 -6.10
N VAL A 252 8.83 -16.11 -5.47
CA VAL A 252 9.81 -15.00 -5.34
C VAL A 252 10.30 -14.58 -6.72
N THR A 253 10.75 -15.55 -7.54
CA THR A 253 11.22 -15.31 -8.91
C THR A 253 10.11 -14.75 -9.80
N ASN A 254 8.90 -15.30 -9.69
CA ASN A 254 7.76 -14.86 -10.52
C ASN A 254 7.35 -13.43 -10.18
N LEU A 255 7.30 -13.07 -8.89
CA LEU A 255 6.97 -11.70 -8.46
C LEU A 255 8.07 -10.71 -8.85
N ASN A 256 9.35 -11.06 -8.68
CA ASN A 256 10.47 -10.22 -9.11
C ASN A 256 10.35 -9.87 -10.61
N LYS A 257 10.20 -10.87 -11.46
CA LYS A 257 10.00 -10.69 -12.91
C LYS A 257 8.76 -9.83 -13.22
N MET A 258 7.68 -10.02 -12.48
CA MET A 258 6.45 -9.23 -12.66
C MET A 258 6.66 -7.77 -12.29
N VAL A 259 7.28 -7.48 -11.14
CA VAL A 259 7.52 -6.10 -10.68
C VAL A 259 8.53 -5.39 -11.59
N TYR A 260 9.57 -6.10 -12.05
CA TYR A 260 10.48 -5.60 -13.09
C TYR A 260 9.74 -5.16 -14.36
N LYS A 261 8.84 -6.02 -14.88
CA LYS A 261 8.01 -5.68 -16.05
C LYS A 261 7.09 -4.49 -15.81
N LEU A 262 6.53 -4.35 -14.61
CA LEU A 262 5.69 -3.22 -14.23
C LEU A 262 6.52 -1.93 -14.18
N LYS A 263 7.72 -1.98 -13.59
CA LYS A 263 8.64 -0.85 -13.51
C LYS A 263 9.00 -0.32 -14.90
N ASN A 264 9.39 -1.21 -15.82
CA ASN A 264 9.78 -0.83 -17.19
C ASN A 264 8.63 -0.21 -18.01
N LYS A 265 7.38 -0.40 -17.60
CA LYS A 265 6.22 0.22 -18.28
C LYS A 265 5.91 1.64 -17.82
N ILE A 266 6.59 2.13 -16.80
CA ILE A 266 6.38 3.46 -16.21
C ILE A 266 7.63 4.35 -16.22
N ILE A 267 8.71 3.80 -16.65
CA ILE A 267 9.95 4.56 -16.98
C ILE A 267 9.78 5.29 -18.30
#